data_e6b3303c7b285318272150fad3b11952
#
_entry.id   e6b3303c7b285318272150fad3b11952
#
_cell.length_a   1.000
_cell.length_b   1.000
_cell.length_c   1.000
_cell.angle_alpha   90.00
_cell.angle_beta   90.00
_cell.angle_gamma   90.00
#
_symmetry.space_group_name_H-M   'P 1'
#
loop_
_entity.id
_entity.type
_entity.pdbx_description
1 polymer ?
#
loop_
_entity_poly.entity_id
_entity_poly.type
_entity_poly.pdbx_seq_one_letter_code
_entity_poly.pdbx_strand_id
1 'polypeptide(L)'
;MKRVLLLTLVITFMLTGFSISQTYQSYDSQKEKVENAFKRKGELYFRFVVNSKDRVNDIGRHISVDNVFNKVFYFEVYAYASPEEMSYFSKQNIDFELLKHPGDGENIITTDDLKQIAAWDVYPSYTAYITMMNSFATAYPNLCRIVNFGTTVQGRQMLCAVISDSVQFRKPKPRFMYSSSMHGDETTGYVLMLRLIDTLLSGNGSNATITNLVKNCEIWINPLANPDGTYYGGNSTVTGARRYNQNGFDINRNFPDPVAGPNPTGTWQFETIAFMNLFNQFNFTLSMNFHGGAEVFNYPWDSKAAHHPDDAWFQNLGKRYVDTVHKYSPSTYLDDLLSSDPNIPGITNGYAWYVVAGGRQDYMTYFTGGREVTLEISGTKLLPQAQLPAHWTYNFKSFLMYMKESLNGIKGTVRDSLTNAPLKAKVYVVGVADTNWIYSDSICGDYHRMINAGTYSLLFTAPNYFPKTVTGITAVNDAAIELNVKLRPRVTSTSNEVTEVTNFNLYQNYPNPFNPVTNIDFDLKENSFVTLKIYDATGKEVKTLVNSRLNEGQHSYNWNAENFSSGVYFYKITAGSFSDIKKMLFIK
;
A
#
# COMPACT_ATOMS: atom_id res chain seq x y z
N MET A 1 -39.25 -38.80 -13.20
CA MET A 1 -38.78 -37.62 -12.41
C MET A 1 -37.53 -36.93 -12.99
N LYS A 2 -36.45 -37.64 -13.36
CA LYS A 2 -35.21 -36.97 -13.90
C LYS A 2 -35.41 -36.21 -15.22
N ARG A 3 -36.30 -36.62 -16.13
CA ARG A 3 -36.57 -35.92 -17.40
C ARG A 3 -37.42 -34.62 -17.24
N VAL A 4 -38.31 -34.59 -16.26
CA VAL A 4 -39.14 -33.41 -15.97
C VAL A 4 -38.29 -32.34 -15.28
N LEU A 5 -37.34 -32.71 -14.40
CA LEU A 5 -36.42 -31.80 -13.75
C LEU A 5 -35.47 -31.12 -14.75
N LEU A 6 -35.00 -31.87 -15.77
CA LEU A 6 -34.13 -31.32 -16.83
C LEU A 6 -34.86 -30.32 -17.72
N LEU A 7 -36.14 -30.57 -18.03
CA LEU A 7 -36.97 -29.66 -18.85
C LEU A 7 -37.30 -28.35 -18.09
N THR A 8 -37.56 -28.46 -16.79
CA THR A 8 -37.82 -27.27 -15.94
C THR A 8 -36.55 -26.41 -15.78
N LEU A 9 -35.36 -27.03 -15.65
CA LEU A 9 -34.09 -26.32 -15.58
C LEU A 9 -33.76 -25.58 -16.90
N VAL A 10 -34.04 -26.23 -18.07
CA VAL A 10 -33.81 -25.62 -19.38
C VAL A 10 -34.79 -24.48 -19.65
N ILE A 11 -36.05 -24.58 -19.21
CA ILE A 11 -37.05 -23.53 -19.36
C ILE A 11 -36.73 -22.33 -18.42
N THR A 12 -36.26 -22.57 -17.21
CA THR A 12 -35.81 -21.50 -16.30
C THR A 12 -34.56 -20.81 -16.83
N PHE A 13 -33.64 -21.54 -17.46
CA PHE A 13 -32.46 -20.98 -18.11
C PHE A 13 -32.80 -20.12 -19.33
N MET A 14 -33.79 -20.55 -20.14
CA MET A 14 -34.27 -19.73 -21.27
C MET A 14 -35.01 -18.48 -20.81
N LEU A 15 -35.77 -18.53 -19.71
CA LEU A 15 -36.49 -17.35 -19.17
C LEU A 15 -35.53 -16.38 -18.49
N THR A 16 -34.50 -16.84 -17.81
CA THR A 16 -33.45 -15.96 -17.23
C THR A 16 -32.51 -15.41 -18.32
N GLY A 17 -32.23 -16.20 -19.37
CA GLY A 17 -31.47 -15.73 -20.52
C GLY A 17 -32.19 -14.64 -21.31
N PHE A 18 -33.52 -14.70 -21.43
CA PHE A 18 -34.32 -13.65 -22.07
C PHE A 18 -34.38 -12.35 -21.24
N SER A 19 -34.38 -12.45 -19.91
CA SER A 19 -34.35 -11.26 -19.02
C SER A 19 -33.00 -10.56 -19.04
N ILE A 20 -31.91 -11.31 -19.14
CA ILE A 20 -30.54 -10.77 -19.23
C ILE A 20 -30.34 -10.04 -20.57
N SER A 21 -30.87 -10.58 -21.68
CA SER A 21 -30.66 -10.02 -23.02
C SER A 21 -31.37 -8.67 -23.26
N GLN A 22 -32.34 -8.29 -22.43
CA GLN A 22 -33.02 -6.98 -22.56
C GLN A 22 -32.24 -5.84 -21.88
N THR A 23 -31.41 -6.11 -20.90
CA THR A 23 -30.67 -5.12 -20.11
C THR A 23 -29.28 -4.86 -20.69
N TYR A 24 -28.60 -5.92 -21.12
CA TYR A 24 -27.26 -5.82 -21.71
C TYR A 24 -27.37 -5.65 -23.24
N GLN A 25 -26.62 -4.69 -23.77
CA GLN A 25 -26.66 -4.33 -25.20
C GLN A 25 -25.24 -4.15 -25.75
N SER A 26 -25.10 -4.37 -27.07
CA SER A 26 -23.83 -4.14 -27.76
C SER A 26 -23.41 -2.67 -27.75
N TYR A 27 -22.12 -2.42 -27.94
CA TYR A 27 -21.59 -1.05 -28.02
C TYR A 27 -22.28 -0.23 -29.13
N ASP A 28 -22.43 -0.81 -30.31
CA ASP A 28 -23.03 -0.11 -31.47
C ASP A 28 -24.45 0.35 -31.21
N SER A 29 -25.25 -0.43 -30.47
CA SER A 29 -26.64 -0.07 -30.13
C SER A 29 -26.72 1.05 -29.07
N GLN A 30 -25.66 1.30 -28.31
CA GLN A 30 -25.58 2.28 -27.24
C GLN A 30 -24.65 3.46 -27.54
N LYS A 31 -24.03 3.51 -28.72
CA LYS A 31 -22.99 4.47 -29.08
C LYS A 31 -23.33 5.92 -28.76
N GLU A 32 -24.53 6.38 -29.12
CA GLU A 32 -24.98 7.75 -28.84
C GLU A 32 -25.05 8.03 -27.31
N LYS A 33 -25.56 7.07 -26.54
CA LYS A 33 -25.64 7.19 -25.07
C LYS A 33 -24.25 7.27 -24.44
N VAL A 34 -23.33 6.44 -24.93
CA VAL A 34 -21.91 6.40 -24.51
C VAL A 34 -21.24 7.75 -24.81
N GLU A 35 -21.38 8.27 -26.05
CA GLU A 35 -20.78 9.55 -26.43
C GLU A 35 -21.35 10.71 -25.58
N ASN A 36 -22.65 10.69 -25.28
CA ASN A 36 -23.29 11.73 -24.45
C ASN A 36 -22.80 11.65 -22.98
N ALA A 37 -22.60 10.44 -22.45
CA ALA A 37 -22.02 10.26 -21.11
C ALA A 37 -20.59 10.79 -21.03
N PHE A 38 -19.75 10.50 -22.02
CA PHE A 38 -18.39 11.06 -22.10
C PHE A 38 -18.36 12.58 -22.19
N LYS A 39 -19.23 13.19 -23.03
CA LYS A 39 -19.33 14.66 -23.10
C LYS A 39 -19.65 15.28 -21.73
N ARG A 40 -20.44 14.61 -20.91
CA ARG A 40 -20.88 15.10 -19.61
C ARG A 40 -19.84 14.91 -18.50
N LYS A 41 -19.20 13.75 -18.43
CA LYS A 41 -18.35 13.32 -17.30
C LYS A 41 -16.91 13.00 -17.66
N GLY A 42 -16.60 12.71 -18.93
CA GLY A 42 -15.28 12.22 -19.35
C GLY A 42 -15.01 10.76 -18.98
N GLU A 43 -15.96 10.11 -18.33
CA GLU A 43 -15.90 8.69 -17.94
C GLU A 43 -17.30 8.06 -17.98
N LEU A 44 -17.35 6.73 -18.06
CA LEU A 44 -18.59 5.94 -18.00
C LEU A 44 -18.62 5.11 -16.72
N TYR A 45 -19.82 4.79 -16.25
CA TYR A 45 -20.06 3.73 -15.28
C TYR A 45 -21.02 2.71 -15.90
N PHE A 46 -20.63 1.44 -15.91
CA PHE A 46 -21.38 0.39 -16.60
C PHE A 46 -21.15 -0.97 -15.94
N ARG A 47 -21.99 -1.93 -16.28
CA ARG A 47 -21.81 -3.32 -15.86
C ARG A 47 -21.87 -4.28 -17.04
N PHE A 48 -21.20 -5.40 -16.90
CA PHE A 48 -21.18 -6.50 -17.86
C PHE A 48 -21.02 -7.85 -17.16
N VAL A 49 -21.15 -8.94 -17.93
CA VAL A 49 -20.99 -10.28 -17.40
C VAL A 49 -19.94 -11.05 -18.19
N VAL A 50 -19.18 -11.88 -17.48
CA VAL A 50 -18.20 -12.80 -18.06
C VAL A 50 -18.26 -14.16 -17.35
N ASN A 51 -17.76 -15.22 -18.01
CA ASN A 51 -17.89 -16.61 -17.57
C ASN A 51 -16.74 -17.12 -16.69
N SER A 52 -15.68 -16.32 -16.51
CA SER A 52 -14.52 -16.75 -15.71
C SER A 52 -13.83 -15.57 -15.02
N LYS A 53 -13.17 -15.85 -13.90
CA LYS A 53 -12.35 -14.88 -13.19
C LYS A 53 -11.13 -14.43 -14.00
N ASP A 54 -10.53 -15.33 -14.77
CA ASP A 54 -9.41 -14.97 -15.65
C ASP A 54 -9.82 -13.91 -16.66
N ARG A 55 -11.06 -13.97 -17.16
CA ARG A 55 -11.59 -12.96 -18.07
C ARG A 55 -11.86 -11.63 -17.35
N VAL A 56 -12.31 -11.66 -16.09
CA VAL A 56 -12.39 -10.44 -15.25
C VAL A 56 -11.03 -9.79 -15.13
N ASN A 57 -10.02 -10.57 -14.74
CA ASN A 57 -8.65 -10.10 -14.52
C ASN A 57 -7.99 -9.59 -15.80
N ASP A 58 -8.24 -10.24 -16.94
CA ASP A 58 -7.73 -9.82 -18.24
C ASP A 58 -8.31 -8.45 -18.66
N ILE A 59 -9.62 -8.27 -18.55
CA ILE A 59 -10.30 -7.00 -18.85
C ILE A 59 -9.87 -5.91 -17.86
N GLY A 60 -9.76 -6.24 -16.57
CA GLY A 60 -9.38 -5.32 -15.50
C GLY A 60 -7.97 -4.75 -15.60
N ARG A 61 -7.11 -5.31 -16.47
CA ARG A 61 -5.81 -4.70 -16.80
C ARG A 61 -5.92 -3.51 -17.76
N HIS A 62 -7.08 -3.33 -18.38
CA HIS A 62 -7.29 -2.36 -19.45
C HIS A 62 -8.41 -1.37 -19.18
N ILE A 63 -9.28 -1.65 -18.21
CA ILE A 63 -10.34 -0.75 -17.75
C ILE A 63 -10.34 -0.71 -16.23
N SER A 64 -10.97 0.29 -15.64
CA SER A 64 -11.08 0.41 -14.20
C SER A 64 -12.23 -0.44 -13.66
N VAL A 65 -11.96 -1.72 -13.32
CA VAL A 65 -12.91 -2.56 -12.58
C VAL A 65 -13.14 -1.97 -11.19
N ASP A 66 -14.39 -1.89 -10.80
CA ASP A 66 -14.85 -1.29 -9.56
C ASP A 66 -15.34 -2.32 -8.54
N ASN A 67 -16.18 -3.25 -9.00
CA ASN A 67 -16.67 -4.33 -8.16
C ASN A 67 -16.94 -5.60 -8.98
N VAL A 68 -16.82 -6.75 -8.33
CA VAL A 68 -17.01 -8.06 -8.96
C VAL A 68 -17.84 -8.96 -8.04
N PHE A 69 -18.98 -9.41 -8.53
CA PHE A 69 -19.84 -10.36 -7.84
C PHE A 69 -19.76 -11.73 -8.48
N ASN A 70 -19.33 -12.72 -7.71
CA ASN A 70 -19.33 -14.11 -8.14
C ASN A 70 -20.73 -14.69 -8.05
N LYS A 71 -21.34 -14.96 -9.19
CA LYS A 71 -22.64 -15.65 -9.31
C LYS A 71 -22.41 -17.12 -9.64
N VAL A 72 -23.43 -17.95 -9.52
CA VAL A 72 -23.31 -19.42 -9.68
C VAL A 72 -22.70 -19.84 -11.04
N PHE A 73 -22.93 -19.07 -12.11
CA PHE A 73 -22.51 -19.42 -13.47
C PHE A 73 -21.72 -18.32 -14.20
N TYR A 74 -21.54 -17.15 -13.60
CA TYR A 74 -20.88 -16.01 -14.22
C TYR A 74 -20.37 -15.03 -13.17
N PHE A 75 -19.53 -14.11 -13.59
CA PHE A 75 -19.11 -12.95 -12.82
C PHE A 75 -19.83 -11.71 -13.36
N GLU A 76 -20.51 -11.00 -12.48
CA GLU A 76 -21.08 -9.68 -12.78
C GLU A 76 -20.05 -8.63 -12.37
N VAL A 77 -19.64 -7.79 -13.32
CA VAL A 77 -18.55 -6.83 -13.18
C VAL A 77 -19.09 -5.43 -13.34
N TYR A 78 -18.81 -4.59 -12.37
CA TYR A 78 -19.05 -3.15 -12.43
C TYR A 78 -17.73 -2.46 -12.76
N ALA A 79 -17.74 -1.48 -13.65
CA ALA A 79 -16.53 -0.85 -14.12
C ALA A 79 -16.74 0.61 -14.52
N TYR A 80 -15.64 1.35 -14.50
CA TYR A 80 -15.52 2.65 -15.15
C TYR A 80 -14.66 2.51 -16.40
N ALA A 81 -14.85 3.42 -17.34
CA ALA A 81 -13.96 3.55 -18.48
C ALA A 81 -13.85 5.00 -18.94
N SER A 82 -12.64 5.43 -19.28
CA SER A 82 -12.36 6.59 -20.11
C SER A 82 -12.71 6.30 -21.58
N PRO A 83 -12.70 7.30 -22.49
CA PRO A 83 -12.88 7.05 -23.93
C PRO A 83 -11.89 6.04 -24.52
N GLU A 84 -10.63 6.07 -24.06
CA GLU A 84 -9.59 5.14 -24.51
C GLU A 84 -9.85 3.71 -24.03
N GLU A 85 -10.16 3.56 -22.73
CA GLU A 85 -10.49 2.26 -22.13
C GLU A 85 -11.75 1.66 -22.74
N MET A 86 -12.77 2.48 -23.02
CA MET A 86 -13.99 2.02 -23.71
C MET A 86 -13.71 1.60 -25.15
N SER A 87 -12.76 2.26 -25.83
CA SER A 87 -12.30 1.82 -27.16
C SER A 87 -11.64 0.44 -27.12
N TYR A 88 -10.95 0.09 -26.03
CA TYR A 88 -10.47 -1.27 -25.82
C TYR A 88 -11.65 -2.23 -25.53
N PHE A 89 -12.54 -1.86 -24.59
CA PHE A 89 -13.64 -2.72 -24.16
C PHE A 89 -14.60 -3.07 -25.31
N SER A 90 -14.93 -2.12 -26.18
CA SER A 90 -15.82 -2.32 -27.33
C SER A 90 -15.33 -3.41 -28.29
N LYS A 91 -14.01 -3.62 -28.40
CA LYS A 91 -13.41 -4.66 -29.25
C LYS A 91 -13.51 -6.06 -28.63
N GLN A 92 -13.93 -6.18 -27.36
CA GLN A 92 -14.08 -7.46 -26.67
C GLN A 92 -15.40 -8.17 -27.05
N ASN A 93 -16.31 -7.49 -27.76
CA ASN A 93 -17.63 -7.98 -28.15
C ASN A 93 -18.45 -8.51 -26.94
N ILE A 94 -18.39 -7.77 -25.83
CA ILE A 94 -19.16 -8.06 -24.61
C ILE A 94 -20.30 -7.05 -24.53
N ASP A 95 -21.52 -7.56 -24.41
CA ASP A 95 -22.69 -6.73 -24.14
C ASP A 95 -22.62 -6.17 -22.73
N PHE A 96 -23.05 -4.92 -22.56
CA PHE A 96 -23.00 -4.20 -21.29
C PHE A 96 -24.26 -3.38 -21.06
N GLU A 97 -24.45 -2.95 -19.83
CA GLU A 97 -25.49 -2.00 -19.42
C GLU A 97 -24.83 -0.72 -18.92
N LEU A 98 -25.17 0.40 -19.56
CA LEU A 98 -24.75 1.72 -19.08
C LEU A 98 -25.57 2.10 -17.85
N LEU A 99 -24.90 2.41 -16.75
CA LEU A 99 -25.52 2.73 -15.46
C LEU A 99 -25.54 4.23 -15.20
N LYS A 100 -26.43 4.66 -14.27
CA LYS A 100 -26.37 6.02 -13.70
C LYS A 100 -25.03 6.17 -12.97
N HIS A 101 -24.32 7.27 -13.26
CA HIS A 101 -23.02 7.51 -12.64
C HIS A 101 -23.17 7.77 -11.13
N PRO A 102 -22.37 7.11 -10.25
CA PRO A 102 -22.49 7.27 -8.80
C PRO A 102 -22.32 8.71 -8.30
N GLY A 103 -21.47 9.48 -8.96
CA GLY A 103 -21.28 10.91 -8.63
C GLY A 103 -22.45 11.83 -9.01
N ASP A 104 -23.52 11.30 -9.65
CA ASP A 104 -24.77 12.01 -9.89
C ASP A 104 -25.74 11.82 -8.71
N GLY A 105 -25.23 11.95 -7.48
CA GLY A 105 -26.00 11.85 -6.25
C GLY A 105 -27.17 12.85 -6.21
N GLU A 106 -28.26 12.44 -5.56
CA GLU A 106 -29.43 13.28 -5.40
C GLU A 106 -29.45 13.92 -4.01
N ASN A 107 -29.87 15.20 -3.95
CA ASN A 107 -30.04 15.94 -2.68
C ASN A 107 -28.76 16.02 -1.81
N ILE A 108 -27.58 16.09 -2.43
CA ILE A 108 -26.33 16.27 -1.71
C ILE A 108 -26.14 17.73 -1.34
N ILE A 109 -26.03 18.01 -0.05
CA ILE A 109 -25.82 19.35 0.48
C ILE A 109 -24.34 19.62 0.63
N THR A 110 -23.85 20.66 -0.05
CA THR A 110 -22.49 21.21 0.07
C THR A 110 -22.60 22.65 0.56
N THR A 111 -21.76 23.06 1.50
CA THR A 111 -21.82 24.40 2.12
C THR A 111 -20.43 25.02 2.32
N ASP A 112 -20.41 26.37 2.34
CA ASP A 112 -19.26 27.18 2.78
C ASP A 112 -19.32 27.52 4.28
N ASP A 113 -20.46 27.28 4.95
CA ASP A 113 -20.67 27.64 6.35
C ASP A 113 -19.97 26.63 7.29
N LEU A 114 -18.85 27.04 7.86
CA LEU A 114 -18.07 26.23 8.80
C LEU A 114 -18.86 25.79 10.05
N LYS A 115 -19.89 26.54 10.45
CA LYS A 115 -20.74 26.16 11.60
C LYS A 115 -21.66 24.98 11.23
N GLN A 116 -22.19 24.96 10.00
CA GLN A 116 -22.95 23.82 9.52
C GLN A 116 -22.05 22.59 9.35
N ILE A 117 -20.85 22.78 8.79
CA ILE A 117 -19.90 21.67 8.61
C ILE A 117 -19.52 21.03 9.95
N ALA A 118 -19.44 21.79 11.04
CA ALA A 118 -19.12 21.30 12.38
C ALA A 118 -20.15 20.32 12.94
N ALA A 119 -21.35 20.20 12.35
CA ALA A 119 -22.31 19.14 12.65
C ALA A 119 -21.95 17.79 12.00
N TRP A 120 -21.06 17.80 11.00
CA TRP A 120 -20.55 16.63 10.26
C TRP A 120 -21.63 15.87 9.48
N ASP A 121 -22.68 16.54 9.08
CA ASP A 121 -23.83 16.03 8.32
C ASP A 121 -24.05 16.76 6.98
N VAL A 122 -23.01 17.45 6.49
CA VAL A 122 -22.95 18.10 5.18
C VAL A 122 -21.54 17.98 4.59
N TYR A 123 -21.41 18.18 3.29
CA TYR A 123 -20.10 18.25 2.63
C TYR A 123 -19.59 19.69 2.62
N PRO A 124 -18.29 19.94 2.88
CA PRO A 124 -17.70 21.26 2.68
C PRO A 124 -17.54 21.54 1.18
N SER A 125 -17.67 22.82 0.78
CA SER A 125 -17.14 23.28 -0.50
C SER A 125 -15.61 23.18 -0.51
N TYR A 126 -14.96 23.28 -1.68
CA TYR A 126 -13.50 23.27 -1.75
C TYR A 126 -12.88 24.43 -0.94
N THR A 127 -13.47 25.61 -0.99
CA THR A 127 -13.04 26.79 -0.21
C THR A 127 -13.18 26.54 1.29
N ALA A 128 -14.29 25.98 1.73
CA ALA A 128 -14.50 25.63 3.13
C ALA A 128 -13.52 24.54 3.60
N TYR A 129 -13.25 23.53 2.76
CA TYR A 129 -12.22 22.51 3.04
C TYR A 129 -10.85 23.12 3.30
N ILE A 130 -10.37 23.98 2.41
CA ILE A 130 -9.07 24.67 2.58
C ILE A 130 -9.04 25.50 3.85
N THR A 131 -10.12 26.24 4.12
CA THR A 131 -10.25 27.07 5.33
C THR A 131 -10.23 26.21 6.59
N MET A 132 -10.98 25.10 6.59
CA MET A 132 -11.02 24.17 7.71
C MET A 132 -9.66 23.53 7.97
N MET A 133 -8.98 23.01 6.95
CA MET A 133 -7.65 22.43 7.10
C MET A 133 -6.67 23.43 7.74
N ASN A 134 -6.62 24.65 7.26
CA ASN A 134 -5.73 25.67 7.83
C ASN A 134 -6.13 26.08 9.27
N SER A 135 -7.43 26.08 9.58
CA SER A 135 -7.92 26.40 10.92
C SER A 135 -7.45 25.40 11.99
N PHE A 136 -7.29 24.13 11.67
CA PHE A 136 -6.75 23.12 12.60
C PHE A 136 -5.33 23.47 13.04
N ALA A 137 -4.44 23.86 12.12
CA ALA A 137 -3.09 24.26 12.47
C ALA A 137 -3.07 25.59 13.24
N THR A 138 -3.97 26.51 12.93
CA THR A 138 -4.07 27.80 13.63
C THR A 138 -4.58 27.61 15.06
N ALA A 139 -5.59 26.76 15.26
CA ALA A 139 -6.16 26.48 16.59
C ALA A 139 -5.23 25.63 17.47
N TYR A 140 -4.43 24.73 16.87
CA TYR A 140 -3.58 23.79 17.58
C TYR A 140 -2.12 23.82 17.07
N PRO A 141 -1.40 24.94 17.09
CA PRO A 141 -0.10 25.10 16.45
C PRO A 141 1.01 24.19 17.00
N ASN A 142 0.88 23.72 18.24
CA ASN A 142 1.81 22.80 18.87
C ASN A 142 1.51 21.31 18.59
N LEU A 143 0.31 21.02 18.06
CA LEU A 143 -0.18 19.65 17.83
C LEU A 143 -0.41 19.35 16.35
N CYS A 144 -0.67 20.38 15.52
CA CYS A 144 -1.05 20.22 14.13
C CYS A 144 -0.27 21.16 13.21
N ARG A 145 0.18 20.63 12.08
CA ARG A 145 0.64 21.40 10.92
C ARG A 145 0.00 20.87 9.66
N ILE A 146 -0.21 21.75 8.69
CA ILE A 146 -0.71 21.37 7.38
C ILE A 146 0.45 21.27 6.39
N VAL A 147 0.49 20.16 5.66
CA VAL A 147 1.46 19.90 4.59
C VAL A 147 0.70 19.85 3.27
N ASN A 148 1.02 20.77 2.37
CA ASN A 148 0.66 20.62 0.96
C ASN A 148 1.73 19.77 0.29
N PHE A 149 1.39 18.52 -0.05
CA PHE A 149 2.33 17.58 -0.67
C PHE A 149 2.19 17.49 -2.20
N GLY A 150 1.21 18.20 -2.78
CA GLY A 150 0.99 18.22 -4.21
C GLY A 150 -0.07 19.23 -4.65
N THR A 151 -0.05 19.51 -5.95
CA THR A 151 -1.05 20.36 -6.60
C THR A 151 -1.54 19.64 -7.84
N THR A 152 -2.85 19.57 -8.02
CA THR A 152 -3.50 18.91 -9.17
C THR A 152 -3.47 19.77 -10.43
N VAL A 153 -3.93 19.20 -11.54
CA VAL A 153 -4.01 19.87 -12.85
C VAL A 153 -4.81 21.19 -12.78
N GLN A 154 -5.90 21.22 -11.99
CA GLN A 154 -6.72 22.43 -11.83
C GLN A 154 -6.21 23.36 -10.72
N GLY A 155 -5.01 23.12 -10.20
CA GLY A 155 -4.40 23.97 -9.17
C GLY A 155 -4.93 23.73 -7.75
N ARG A 156 -5.72 22.68 -7.52
CA ARG A 156 -6.21 22.32 -6.18
C ARG A 156 -5.11 21.65 -5.37
N GLN A 157 -5.06 21.98 -4.08
CA GLN A 157 -4.03 21.49 -3.16
C GLN A 157 -4.37 20.09 -2.61
N MET A 158 -3.36 19.27 -2.49
CA MET A 158 -3.41 17.97 -1.81
C MET A 158 -2.83 18.13 -0.41
N LEU A 159 -3.69 18.18 0.60
CA LEU A 159 -3.31 18.54 1.96
C LEU A 159 -3.30 17.34 2.90
N CYS A 160 -2.29 17.28 3.77
CA CYS A 160 -2.28 16.43 4.96
C CYS A 160 -2.30 17.29 6.22
N ALA A 161 -3.13 16.94 7.20
CA ALA A 161 -2.94 17.33 8.58
C ALA A 161 -1.96 16.36 9.24
N VAL A 162 -0.88 16.90 9.82
CA VAL A 162 0.09 16.12 10.59
C VAL A 162 -0.12 16.44 12.06
N ILE A 163 -0.44 15.40 12.86
CA ILE A 163 -0.83 15.53 14.26
C ILE A 163 0.15 14.75 15.14
N SER A 164 0.76 15.43 16.09
CA SER A 164 1.67 14.84 17.09
C SER A 164 1.94 15.84 18.22
N ASP A 165 2.34 15.37 19.40
CA ASP A 165 2.81 16.22 20.51
C ASP A 165 4.15 16.95 20.22
N SER A 166 4.73 16.67 19.08
CA SER A 166 6.03 17.22 18.65
C SER A 166 6.01 17.50 17.16
N VAL A 167 4.93 18.10 16.69
CA VAL A 167 4.67 18.33 15.27
C VAL A 167 5.76 19.12 14.53
N GLN A 168 6.55 19.92 15.27
CA GLN A 168 7.66 20.73 14.74
C GLN A 168 8.98 19.95 14.62
N PHE A 169 9.11 18.80 15.28
CA PHE A 169 10.36 18.02 15.35
C PHE A 169 10.10 16.54 15.15
N ARG A 170 10.93 15.89 14.35
CA ARG A 170 10.91 14.44 14.21
C ARG A 170 11.37 13.78 15.52
N LYS A 171 10.55 12.89 16.05
CA LYS A 171 10.84 12.00 17.18
C LYS A 171 10.79 10.54 16.73
N PRO A 172 11.39 9.59 17.47
CA PRO A 172 11.32 8.16 17.16
C PRO A 172 9.92 7.60 17.45
N LYS A 173 8.99 7.85 16.55
CA LYS A 173 7.58 7.43 16.59
C LYS A 173 7.19 6.84 15.25
N PRO A 174 6.29 5.83 15.19
CA PRO A 174 5.74 5.37 13.93
C PRO A 174 5.00 6.51 13.21
N ARG A 175 5.20 6.62 11.91
CA ARG A 175 4.34 7.45 11.05
C ARG A 175 3.17 6.62 10.58
N PHE A 176 2.00 7.12 10.86
CA PHE A 176 0.73 6.53 10.51
C PHE A 176 0.00 7.42 9.50
N MET A 177 -0.66 6.84 8.48
CA MET A 177 -1.41 7.62 7.50
C MET A 177 -2.82 7.09 7.27
N TYR A 178 -3.80 8.02 7.27
CA TYR A 178 -5.10 7.85 6.65
C TYR A 178 -5.20 8.72 5.39
N SER A 179 -5.81 8.17 4.34
CA SER A 179 -6.09 8.92 3.11
C SER A 179 -7.44 8.52 2.55
N SER A 180 -8.18 9.46 1.97
CA SER A 180 -9.51 9.23 1.40
C SER A 180 -9.68 9.89 0.06
N SER A 181 -10.73 9.48 -0.66
CA SER A 181 -11.19 10.05 -1.93
C SER A 181 -10.11 10.08 -3.01
N MET A 182 -9.36 8.97 -3.11
CA MET A 182 -8.47 8.72 -4.26
C MET A 182 -9.31 8.60 -5.54
N HIS A 183 -10.44 7.91 -5.47
CA HIS A 183 -11.52 8.08 -6.43
C HIS A 183 -12.40 9.23 -5.97
N GLY A 184 -12.59 10.23 -6.84
CA GLY A 184 -13.19 11.48 -6.40
C GLY A 184 -14.67 11.37 -6.04
N ASP A 185 -15.37 10.36 -6.53
CA ASP A 185 -16.79 10.09 -6.23
C ASP A 185 -16.99 9.25 -4.94
N GLU A 186 -15.91 8.79 -4.28
CA GLU A 186 -15.95 8.00 -3.05
C GLU A 186 -15.73 8.92 -1.83
N THR A 187 -16.79 9.61 -1.41
CA THR A 187 -16.67 10.78 -0.54
C THR A 187 -16.93 10.52 0.95
N THR A 188 -17.33 9.31 1.33
CA THR A 188 -17.64 8.97 2.74
C THR A 188 -16.43 9.25 3.64
N GLY A 189 -15.27 8.71 3.30
CA GLY A 189 -14.04 8.90 4.07
C GLY A 189 -13.59 10.36 4.14
N TYR A 190 -13.92 11.20 3.16
CA TYR A 190 -13.56 12.61 3.13
C TYR A 190 -14.02 13.37 4.38
N VAL A 191 -15.32 13.32 4.67
CA VAL A 191 -15.89 14.01 5.83
C VAL A 191 -15.49 13.33 7.13
N LEU A 192 -15.42 11.99 7.15
CA LEU A 192 -15.01 11.26 8.36
C LEU A 192 -13.56 11.58 8.74
N MET A 193 -12.67 11.79 7.77
CA MET A 193 -11.28 12.16 8.04
C MET A 193 -11.12 13.59 8.52
N LEU A 194 -11.91 14.54 8.04
CA LEU A 194 -11.99 15.89 8.60
C LEU A 194 -12.45 15.86 10.06
N ARG A 195 -13.51 15.09 10.34
CA ARG A 195 -14.02 14.89 11.72
C ARG A 195 -12.99 14.21 12.62
N LEU A 196 -12.20 13.27 12.07
CA LEU A 196 -11.15 12.60 12.83
C LEU A 196 -10.03 13.55 13.23
N ILE A 197 -9.62 14.47 12.33
CA ILE A 197 -8.63 15.53 12.65
C ILE A 197 -9.14 16.37 13.83
N ASP A 198 -10.36 16.89 13.74
CA ASP A 198 -10.98 17.68 14.81
C ASP A 198 -11.04 16.91 16.12
N THR A 199 -11.49 15.65 16.07
CA THR A 199 -11.64 14.78 17.26
C THR A 199 -10.29 14.44 17.90
N LEU A 200 -9.24 14.22 17.13
CA LEU A 200 -7.89 13.96 17.67
C LEU A 200 -7.32 15.20 18.36
N LEU A 201 -7.50 16.36 17.77
CA LEU A 201 -6.99 17.63 18.31
C LEU A 201 -7.73 18.04 19.57
N SER A 202 -9.07 18.07 19.54
CA SER A 202 -9.92 18.46 20.68
C SER A 202 -9.91 17.42 21.81
N GLY A 203 -9.76 16.15 21.49
CA GLY A 203 -9.73 15.06 22.47
C GLY A 203 -8.37 14.86 23.16
N ASN A 204 -7.29 15.50 22.67
CA ASN A 204 -5.98 15.39 23.29
C ASN A 204 -5.99 16.05 24.68
N GLY A 205 -5.50 15.32 25.69
CA GLY A 205 -5.52 15.75 27.09
C GLY A 205 -6.79 15.36 27.85
N SER A 206 -7.91 15.11 27.18
CA SER A 206 -9.20 14.72 27.79
C SER A 206 -9.58 13.25 27.57
N ASN A 207 -9.19 12.67 26.43
CA ASN A 207 -9.41 11.26 26.11
C ASN A 207 -8.08 10.50 26.14
N ALA A 208 -7.98 9.52 27.05
CA ALA A 208 -6.73 8.77 27.27
C ALA A 208 -6.22 8.05 26.02
N THR A 209 -7.11 7.45 25.21
CA THR A 209 -6.73 6.75 23.97
C THR A 209 -6.18 7.73 22.93
N ILE A 210 -6.87 8.85 22.71
CA ILE A 210 -6.44 9.89 21.77
C ILE A 210 -5.11 10.49 22.23
N THR A 211 -4.99 10.85 23.50
CA THR A 211 -3.77 11.42 24.08
C THR A 211 -2.58 10.47 23.91
N ASN A 212 -2.80 9.17 24.14
CA ASN A 212 -1.76 8.16 23.91
C ASN A 212 -1.31 8.09 22.42
N LEU A 213 -2.26 8.14 21.49
CA LEU A 213 -1.97 8.12 20.05
C LEU A 213 -1.21 9.38 19.61
N VAL A 214 -1.67 10.57 19.97
CA VAL A 214 -1.03 11.86 19.64
C VAL A 214 0.37 11.94 20.24
N LYS A 215 0.57 11.40 21.45
CA LYS A 215 1.89 11.36 22.12
C LYS A 215 2.85 10.39 21.45
N ASN A 216 2.41 9.23 20.97
CA ASN A 216 3.27 8.12 20.55
C ASN A 216 3.31 7.87 19.04
N CYS A 217 2.46 8.53 18.24
CA CYS A 217 2.47 8.47 16.77
C CYS A 217 2.72 9.85 16.15
N GLU A 218 3.20 9.86 14.93
CA GLU A 218 3.12 10.98 14.01
C GLU A 218 2.01 10.66 12.99
N ILE A 219 0.82 11.24 13.22
CA ILE A 219 -0.41 10.88 12.50
C ILE A 219 -0.59 11.83 11.32
N TRP A 220 -0.66 11.29 10.12
CA TRP A 220 -0.91 12.01 8.88
C TRP A 220 -2.32 11.69 8.38
N ILE A 221 -3.13 12.70 8.10
CA ILE A 221 -4.48 12.52 7.58
C ILE A 221 -4.65 13.37 6.33
N ASN A 222 -4.87 12.71 5.20
CA ASN A 222 -5.23 13.31 3.92
C ASN A 222 -6.71 13.05 3.64
N PRO A 223 -7.62 14.00 3.90
CA PRO A 223 -9.05 13.79 3.68
C PRO A 223 -9.43 13.69 2.20
N LEU A 224 -8.64 14.30 1.30
CA LEU A 224 -9.02 14.51 -0.09
C LEU A 224 -7.80 14.32 -1.02
N ALA A 225 -7.65 13.10 -1.54
CA ALA A 225 -6.52 12.70 -2.37
C ALA A 225 -6.67 13.11 -3.85
N ASN A 226 -7.92 13.19 -4.36
CA ASN A 226 -8.24 13.59 -5.72
C ASN A 226 -9.26 14.75 -5.73
N PRO A 227 -8.84 15.96 -5.37
CA PRO A 227 -9.75 17.09 -5.31
C PRO A 227 -10.35 17.48 -6.67
N ASP A 228 -9.67 17.21 -7.77
CA ASP A 228 -10.21 17.48 -9.11
C ASP A 228 -11.33 16.51 -9.50
N GLY A 229 -11.23 15.25 -9.08
CA GLY A 229 -12.31 14.28 -9.26
C GLY A 229 -13.51 14.60 -8.36
N THR A 230 -13.26 14.89 -7.06
CA THR A 230 -14.34 15.17 -6.09
C THR A 230 -15.10 16.46 -6.44
N TYR A 231 -14.39 17.52 -6.84
CA TYR A 231 -14.99 18.80 -7.23
C TYR A 231 -15.07 18.98 -8.74
N TYR A 232 -15.27 17.89 -9.47
CA TYR A 232 -15.42 17.95 -10.92
C TYR A 232 -16.63 18.80 -11.35
N GLY A 233 -17.72 18.75 -10.58
CA GLY A 233 -18.90 19.60 -10.79
C GLY A 233 -18.71 21.08 -10.44
N GLY A 234 -17.55 21.46 -9.90
CA GLY A 234 -17.22 22.84 -9.47
C GLY A 234 -16.89 22.93 -7.98
N ASN A 235 -16.20 24.01 -7.58
CA ASN A 235 -15.70 24.18 -6.20
C ASN A 235 -16.81 24.27 -5.14
N SER A 236 -18.04 24.58 -5.52
CA SER A 236 -19.16 24.75 -4.60
C SER A 236 -19.97 23.48 -4.35
N THR A 237 -19.64 22.36 -5.00
CA THR A 237 -20.42 21.13 -4.87
C THR A 237 -19.58 19.87 -5.08
N VAL A 238 -19.90 18.81 -4.34
CA VAL A 238 -19.40 17.45 -4.58
C VAL A 238 -20.34 16.67 -5.52
N THR A 239 -21.56 17.18 -5.81
CA THR A 239 -22.43 16.59 -6.83
C THR A 239 -21.77 16.77 -8.19
N GLY A 240 -21.75 15.70 -8.96
CA GLY A 240 -21.01 15.67 -10.22
C GLY A 240 -19.60 15.10 -10.08
N ALA A 241 -19.19 14.69 -8.89
CA ALA A 241 -17.92 14.02 -8.67
C ALA A 241 -17.70 12.84 -9.63
N ARG A 242 -16.45 12.55 -9.94
CA ARG A 242 -16.07 11.43 -10.79
C ARG A 242 -14.94 10.62 -10.17
N ARG A 243 -14.82 9.36 -10.61
CA ARG A 243 -13.78 8.45 -10.15
C ARG A 243 -12.38 8.95 -10.52
N TYR A 244 -12.18 9.30 -11.78
CA TYR A 244 -10.89 9.63 -12.35
C TYR A 244 -10.41 11.04 -11.97
N ASN A 245 -9.12 11.29 -12.12
CA ASN A 245 -8.56 12.62 -11.98
C ASN A 245 -8.93 13.53 -13.18
N GLN A 246 -8.43 14.77 -13.21
CA GLN A 246 -8.74 15.72 -14.28
C GLN A 246 -8.33 15.23 -15.67
N ASN A 247 -7.28 14.46 -15.77
CA ASN A 247 -6.78 13.93 -17.04
C ASN A 247 -7.51 12.66 -17.51
N GLY A 248 -8.48 12.14 -16.75
CA GLY A 248 -9.23 10.93 -17.11
C GLY A 248 -8.51 9.63 -16.78
N PHE A 249 -7.63 9.63 -15.76
CA PHE A 249 -6.93 8.45 -15.28
C PHE A 249 -7.46 8.01 -13.92
N ASP A 250 -7.60 6.69 -13.74
CA ASP A 250 -7.73 6.08 -12.42
C ASP A 250 -6.36 6.13 -11.72
N ILE A 251 -6.24 6.99 -10.70
CA ILE A 251 -4.97 7.15 -9.98
C ILE A 251 -4.63 5.93 -9.11
N ASN A 252 -5.60 5.04 -8.82
CA ASN A 252 -5.35 3.75 -8.16
C ASN A 252 -5.01 2.62 -9.17
N ARG A 253 -4.61 2.96 -10.38
CA ARG A 253 -4.00 2.11 -11.41
C ARG A 253 -2.68 2.67 -11.93
N ASN A 254 -2.20 3.77 -11.31
CA ASN A 254 -1.12 4.58 -11.85
C ASN A 254 0.19 4.50 -11.02
N PHE A 255 0.26 3.66 -9.98
CA PHE A 255 1.49 3.44 -9.22
C PHE A 255 2.38 2.36 -9.85
N PRO A 256 3.70 2.33 -9.53
CA PRO A 256 4.52 1.16 -9.79
C PRO A 256 3.91 -0.11 -9.22
N ASP A 257 3.96 -1.18 -9.98
CA ASP A 257 3.33 -2.44 -9.64
C ASP A 257 4.35 -3.59 -9.64
N PRO A 258 4.31 -4.51 -8.66
CA PRO A 258 5.28 -5.61 -8.59
C PRO A 258 5.15 -6.63 -9.73
N VAL A 259 4.05 -6.62 -10.48
CA VAL A 259 3.77 -7.55 -11.59
C VAL A 259 3.70 -6.81 -12.93
N ALA A 260 2.93 -5.71 -12.99
CA ALA A 260 2.73 -4.94 -14.23
C ALA A 260 3.89 -3.97 -14.54
N GLY A 261 4.84 -3.82 -13.61
CA GLY A 261 6.05 -3.03 -13.83
C GLY A 261 6.00 -1.60 -13.32
N PRO A 262 7.03 -0.80 -13.66
CA PRO A 262 7.24 0.49 -13.00
C PRO A 262 6.24 1.58 -13.38
N ASN A 263 5.55 1.46 -14.51
CA ASN A 263 4.55 2.42 -14.96
C ASN A 263 3.46 1.73 -15.78
N PRO A 264 2.45 1.12 -15.14
CA PRO A 264 1.44 0.31 -15.82
C PRO A 264 0.60 1.08 -16.85
N THR A 265 0.36 2.37 -16.62
CA THR A 265 -0.47 3.21 -17.50
C THR A 265 0.33 4.02 -18.53
N GLY A 266 1.67 3.94 -18.51
CA GLY A 266 2.56 4.67 -19.42
C GLY A 266 2.73 6.16 -19.13
N THR A 267 1.81 6.81 -18.37
CA THR A 267 1.85 8.24 -18.08
C THR A 267 1.58 8.51 -16.61
N TRP A 268 2.56 9.09 -15.92
CA TRP A 268 2.43 9.48 -14.52
C TRP A 268 1.46 10.64 -14.33
N GLN A 269 0.57 10.51 -13.35
CA GLN A 269 -0.34 11.57 -12.94
C GLN A 269 0.24 12.41 -11.80
N PHE A 270 -0.15 13.68 -11.70
CA PHE A 270 0.36 14.60 -10.68
C PHE A 270 0.10 14.09 -9.26
N GLU A 271 -1.10 13.55 -9.03
CA GLU A 271 -1.51 12.99 -7.76
C GLU A 271 -0.66 11.77 -7.37
N THR A 272 -0.39 10.89 -8.33
CA THR A 272 0.47 9.71 -8.13
C THR A 272 1.90 10.12 -7.81
N ILE A 273 2.47 11.08 -8.58
CA ILE A 273 3.82 11.61 -8.32
C ILE A 273 3.89 12.23 -6.92
N ALA A 274 2.86 12.99 -6.51
CA ALA A 274 2.80 13.61 -5.20
C ALA A 274 2.82 12.57 -4.06
N PHE A 275 2.02 11.51 -4.17
CA PHE A 275 2.05 10.41 -3.21
C PHE A 275 3.37 9.65 -3.20
N MET A 276 3.95 9.33 -4.37
CA MET A 276 5.25 8.66 -4.45
C MET A 276 6.35 9.49 -3.78
N ASN A 277 6.38 10.80 -4.01
CA ASN A 277 7.32 11.70 -3.37
C ASN A 277 7.12 11.74 -1.85
N LEU A 278 5.87 11.81 -1.39
CA LEU A 278 5.52 11.78 0.03
C LEU A 278 6.02 10.49 0.70
N PHE A 279 5.75 9.34 0.10
CA PHE A 279 6.13 8.03 0.65
C PHE A 279 7.64 7.78 0.58
N ASN A 280 8.35 8.33 -0.41
CA ASN A 280 9.80 8.26 -0.50
C ASN A 280 10.50 9.17 0.51
N GLN A 281 9.90 10.34 0.80
CA GLN A 281 10.43 11.29 1.77
C GLN A 281 10.17 10.85 3.21
N PHE A 282 8.99 10.29 3.46
CA PHE A 282 8.54 9.90 4.80
C PHE A 282 8.30 8.40 4.86
N ASN A 283 8.94 7.73 5.82
CA ASN A 283 8.77 6.29 6.02
C ASN A 283 7.50 6.03 6.85
N PHE A 284 6.39 5.71 6.18
CA PHE A 284 5.14 5.36 6.83
C PHE A 284 5.15 3.90 7.27
N THR A 285 4.81 3.67 8.54
CA THR A 285 4.76 2.33 9.14
C THR A 285 3.48 1.59 8.76
N LEU A 286 2.34 2.27 8.93
CA LEU A 286 1.00 1.73 8.69
C LEU A 286 0.14 2.81 8.03
N SER A 287 -0.65 2.41 7.05
CA SER A 287 -1.61 3.30 6.38
C SER A 287 -2.89 2.59 6.01
N MET A 288 -3.95 3.37 5.79
CA MET A 288 -5.23 2.90 5.26
C MET A 288 -5.73 3.90 4.22
N ASN A 289 -6.19 3.37 3.09
CA ASN A 289 -6.82 4.13 2.02
C ASN A 289 -8.32 3.87 2.03
N PHE A 290 -9.12 4.93 2.21
CA PHE A 290 -10.57 4.80 2.20
C PHE A 290 -11.10 4.91 0.78
N HIS A 291 -11.87 3.91 0.41
CA HIS A 291 -12.63 3.77 -0.83
C HIS A 291 -14.12 3.62 -0.54
N GLY A 292 -14.92 3.41 -1.57
CA GLY A 292 -16.35 3.15 -1.48
C GLY A 292 -16.90 2.49 -2.75
N GLY A 293 -18.00 1.79 -2.61
CA GLY A 293 -18.64 0.94 -3.63
C GLY A 293 -18.85 -0.49 -3.11
N ALA A 294 -18.23 -0.81 -1.97
CA ALA A 294 -18.38 -2.04 -1.21
C ALA A 294 -18.22 -1.75 0.29
N GLU A 295 -18.35 -2.76 1.14
CA GLU A 295 -18.16 -2.68 2.58
C GLU A 295 -17.23 -3.81 3.04
N VAL A 296 -15.90 -3.60 2.87
CA VAL A 296 -14.89 -4.65 3.12
C VAL A 296 -13.51 -4.07 3.48
N PHE A 297 -12.80 -4.77 4.36
CA PHE A 297 -11.39 -4.59 4.66
C PHE A 297 -10.56 -5.41 3.66
N ASN A 298 -9.97 -4.75 2.67
CA ASN A 298 -9.12 -5.35 1.64
C ASN A 298 -7.65 -5.22 2.01
N TYR A 299 -6.90 -6.34 1.96
CA TYR A 299 -5.49 -6.37 2.30
C TYR A 299 -4.62 -6.97 1.17
N PRO A 300 -3.30 -6.64 1.13
CA PRO A 300 -2.38 -7.05 0.08
C PRO A 300 -2.24 -8.57 -0.07
N TRP A 301 -1.98 -9.04 -1.29
CA TRP A 301 -1.69 -8.25 -2.47
C TRP A 301 -2.94 -8.08 -3.34
N ASP A 302 -2.99 -6.99 -4.12
CA ASP A 302 -4.01 -6.78 -5.15
C ASP A 302 -3.58 -7.36 -6.51
N SER A 303 -2.27 -7.33 -6.83
CA SER A 303 -1.75 -7.71 -8.15
C SER A 303 -1.13 -9.11 -8.22
N LYS A 304 -0.87 -9.76 -7.07
CA LYS A 304 -0.13 -11.03 -6.99
C LYS A 304 -0.96 -12.14 -6.35
N ALA A 305 -0.97 -13.32 -7.00
CA ALA A 305 -1.65 -14.52 -6.45
C ALA A 305 -1.00 -15.06 -5.15
N ALA A 306 0.30 -14.85 -4.97
CA ALA A 306 0.98 -15.27 -3.75
C ALA A 306 0.61 -14.35 -2.59
N HIS A 307 0.27 -14.90 -1.43
CA HIS A 307 -0.03 -14.12 -0.24
C HIS A 307 1.16 -13.28 0.23
N HIS A 308 0.86 -12.16 0.87
CA HIS A 308 1.88 -11.38 1.57
C HIS A 308 2.50 -12.21 2.71
N PRO A 309 3.81 -12.10 2.99
CA PRO A 309 4.43 -12.84 4.10
C PRO A 309 3.80 -12.59 5.48
N ASP A 310 3.15 -11.44 5.67
CA ASP A 310 2.40 -11.09 6.87
C ASP A 310 0.88 -11.36 6.75
N ASP A 311 0.45 -12.23 5.84
CA ASP A 311 -0.97 -12.53 5.56
C ASP A 311 -1.79 -12.77 6.84
N ALA A 312 -1.33 -13.65 7.72
CA ALA A 312 -2.01 -13.94 8.98
C ALA A 312 -2.11 -12.70 9.90
N TRP A 313 -1.17 -11.77 9.84
CA TRP A 313 -1.25 -10.51 10.58
C TRP A 313 -2.31 -9.59 10.00
N PHE A 314 -2.38 -9.46 8.68
CA PHE A 314 -3.42 -8.68 8.00
C PHE A 314 -4.83 -9.21 8.29
N GLN A 315 -5.02 -10.54 8.23
CA GLN A 315 -6.31 -11.18 8.55
C GLN A 315 -6.71 -10.91 10.01
N ASN A 316 -5.79 -11.07 10.96
CA ASN A 316 -6.06 -10.78 12.38
C ASN A 316 -6.40 -9.30 12.62
N LEU A 317 -5.71 -8.39 11.92
CA LEU A 317 -6.00 -6.96 12.00
C LEU A 317 -7.37 -6.63 11.41
N GLY A 318 -7.68 -7.17 10.23
CA GLY A 318 -8.98 -7.02 9.57
C GLY A 318 -10.11 -7.54 10.46
N LYS A 319 -9.94 -8.73 11.04
CA LYS A 319 -10.92 -9.30 11.95
C LYS A 319 -11.19 -8.39 13.17
N ARG A 320 -10.14 -7.86 13.81
CA ARG A 320 -10.28 -6.92 14.93
C ARG A 320 -10.96 -5.62 14.51
N TYR A 321 -10.70 -5.16 13.27
CA TYR A 321 -11.36 -3.97 12.71
C TYR A 321 -12.86 -4.21 12.55
N VAL A 322 -13.25 -5.28 11.86
CA VAL A 322 -14.65 -5.67 11.59
C VAL A 322 -15.40 -5.97 12.90
N ASP A 323 -14.82 -6.78 13.79
CA ASP A 323 -15.40 -7.08 15.12
C ASP A 323 -15.63 -5.81 15.95
N THR A 324 -14.79 -4.79 15.78
CA THR A 324 -14.97 -3.50 16.47
C THR A 324 -16.07 -2.68 15.83
N VAL A 325 -16.14 -2.64 14.50
CA VAL A 325 -17.23 -1.98 13.76
C VAL A 325 -18.58 -2.56 14.14
N HIS A 326 -18.73 -3.89 14.16
CA HIS A 326 -20.00 -4.58 14.45
C HIS A 326 -20.55 -4.32 15.87
N LYS A 327 -19.72 -3.81 16.80
CA LYS A 327 -20.21 -3.35 18.12
C LYS A 327 -20.98 -2.04 18.07
N TYR A 328 -20.85 -1.26 17.00
CA TYR A 328 -21.39 0.09 16.87
C TYR A 328 -22.21 0.30 15.60
N SER A 329 -22.40 -0.73 14.79
CA SER A 329 -23.11 -0.71 13.51
C SER A 329 -24.18 -1.81 13.44
N PRO A 330 -25.11 -1.74 12.46
CA PRO A 330 -25.89 -2.90 12.06
C PRO A 330 -24.96 -4.06 11.65
N SER A 331 -25.39 -5.30 11.90
CA SER A 331 -24.60 -6.51 11.58
C SER A 331 -24.37 -6.72 10.08
N THR A 332 -25.12 -6.03 9.24
CA THR A 332 -24.99 -6.06 7.76
C THR A 332 -24.03 -5.02 7.23
N TYR A 333 -23.44 -4.18 8.07
CA TYR A 333 -22.46 -3.18 7.66
C TYR A 333 -21.06 -3.76 7.79
N LEU A 334 -20.23 -3.56 6.78
CA LEU A 334 -18.88 -4.12 6.66
C LEU A 334 -18.89 -5.66 6.73
N ASP A 335 -19.80 -6.28 5.97
CA ASP A 335 -20.08 -7.72 5.99
C ASP A 335 -20.05 -8.34 4.57
N ASP A 336 -19.55 -7.63 3.57
CA ASP A 336 -19.46 -8.11 2.20
C ASP A 336 -18.55 -9.35 2.10
N LEU A 337 -19.04 -10.42 1.48
CA LEU A 337 -18.28 -11.62 1.17
C LEU A 337 -17.90 -11.62 -0.32
N LEU A 338 -16.80 -10.95 -0.65
CA LEU A 338 -16.40 -10.68 -2.03
C LEU A 338 -15.46 -11.74 -2.61
N SER A 339 -14.83 -12.55 -1.76
CA SER A 339 -13.95 -13.64 -2.19
C SER A 339 -14.04 -14.84 -1.24
N SER A 340 -13.47 -15.96 -1.68
CA SER A 340 -13.30 -17.16 -0.85
C SER A 340 -12.00 -17.16 -0.03
N ASP A 341 -11.23 -16.04 -0.08
CA ASP A 341 -9.93 -15.95 0.55
C ASP A 341 -9.71 -14.55 1.21
N PRO A 342 -9.70 -14.46 2.54
CA PRO A 342 -10.23 -15.48 3.43
C PRO A 342 -11.76 -15.56 3.28
N ASN A 343 -12.36 -16.70 3.51
CA ASN A 343 -13.82 -16.82 3.50
C ASN A 343 -14.42 -16.24 4.81
N ILE A 344 -14.21 -14.95 5.01
CA ILE A 344 -14.62 -14.18 6.21
C ILE A 344 -15.40 -12.95 5.74
N PRO A 345 -16.68 -12.79 6.12
CA PRO A 345 -17.44 -11.59 5.83
C PRO A 345 -16.70 -10.31 6.29
N GLY A 346 -16.75 -9.28 5.48
CA GLY A 346 -16.08 -8.01 5.72
C GLY A 346 -14.56 -7.99 5.53
N ILE A 347 -13.93 -9.09 5.10
CA ILE A 347 -12.48 -9.18 4.88
C ILE A 347 -12.19 -9.89 3.56
N THR A 348 -11.31 -9.34 2.75
CA THR A 348 -10.88 -9.95 1.49
C THR A 348 -9.38 -9.75 1.23
N ASN A 349 -8.74 -10.76 0.62
CA ASN A 349 -7.47 -10.57 -0.07
C ASN A 349 -7.77 -9.92 -1.42
N GLY A 350 -7.01 -8.90 -1.79
CA GLY A 350 -7.30 -8.12 -3.01
C GLY A 350 -7.26 -8.95 -4.29
N TYR A 351 -6.22 -9.76 -4.48
CA TYR A 351 -6.12 -10.66 -5.63
C TYR A 351 -7.26 -11.69 -5.68
N ALA A 352 -7.69 -12.17 -4.52
CA ALA A 352 -8.79 -13.11 -4.43
C ALA A 352 -10.14 -12.47 -4.81
N TRP A 353 -10.29 -11.18 -4.62
CA TRP A 353 -11.46 -10.42 -5.11
C TRP A 353 -11.34 -10.17 -6.62
N TYR A 354 -10.45 -9.30 -7.05
CA TYR A 354 -10.04 -9.12 -8.45
C TYR A 354 -8.69 -8.43 -8.55
N VAL A 355 -7.99 -8.61 -9.68
CA VAL A 355 -6.65 -8.04 -9.86
C VAL A 355 -6.72 -6.52 -10.04
N VAL A 356 -5.96 -5.81 -9.22
CA VAL A 356 -5.68 -4.39 -9.38
C VAL A 356 -4.19 -4.22 -9.69
N ALA A 357 -3.86 -3.82 -10.90
CA ALA A 357 -2.50 -3.47 -11.29
C ALA A 357 -2.27 -1.95 -11.10
N GLY A 358 -1.13 -1.57 -10.51
CA GLY A 358 -0.81 -0.17 -10.25
C GLY A 358 -1.58 0.45 -9.08
N GLY A 359 -2.07 -0.35 -8.14
CA GLY A 359 -2.73 0.09 -6.93
C GLY A 359 -1.76 0.68 -5.89
N ARG A 360 -2.23 1.67 -5.11
CA ARG A 360 -1.44 2.31 -4.06
C ARG A 360 -1.11 1.35 -2.92
N GLN A 361 -2.02 0.46 -2.56
CA GLN A 361 -1.83 -0.55 -1.52
C GLN A 361 -0.59 -1.41 -1.77
N ASP A 362 -0.46 -1.98 -2.97
CA ASP A 362 0.69 -2.79 -3.35
C ASP A 362 1.97 -1.94 -3.45
N TYR A 363 1.88 -0.71 -3.99
CA TYR A 363 3.01 0.22 -4.04
C TYR A 363 3.57 0.51 -2.64
N MET A 364 2.72 0.92 -1.71
CA MET A 364 3.12 1.24 -0.35
C MET A 364 3.75 0.04 0.35
N THR A 365 3.15 -1.14 0.18
CA THR A 365 3.61 -2.36 0.87
C THR A 365 4.87 -2.94 0.24
N TYR A 366 4.96 -3.00 -1.11
CA TYR A 366 6.07 -3.65 -1.81
C TYR A 366 7.30 -2.75 -1.97
N PHE A 367 7.12 -1.47 -2.36
CA PHE A 367 8.25 -0.59 -2.71
C PHE A 367 8.74 0.26 -1.54
N THR A 368 7.88 0.58 -0.57
CA THR A 368 8.27 1.43 0.56
C THR A 368 8.50 0.67 1.87
N GLY A 369 8.02 -0.57 1.95
CA GLY A 369 8.12 -1.41 3.14
C GLY A 369 7.13 -1.02 4.25
N GLY A 370 6.20 -0.09 3.99
CA GLY A 370 5.06 0.17 4.86
C GLY A 370 4.06 -1.00 4.85
N ARG A 371 2.96 -0.83 5.57
CA ARG A 371 1.81 -1.74 5.52
C ARG A 371 0.57 -0.91 5.21
N GLU A 372 -0.07 -1.16 4.08
CA GLU A 372 -1.29 -0.48 3.70
C GLU A 372 -2.42 -1.47 3.47
N VAL A 373 -3.63 -1.06 3.83
CA VAL A 373 -4.88 -1.72 3.49
C VAL A 373 -5.82 -0.74 2.82
N THR A 374 -6.72 -1.26 2.02
CA THR A 374 -7.85 -0.51 1.45
C THR A 374 -9.10 -0.82 2.25
N LEU A 375 -9.81 0.20 2.71
CA LEU A 375 -11.11 0.03 3.35
C LEU A 375 -12.19 0.60 2.43
N GLU A 376 -13.02 -0.28 1.92
CA GLU A 376 -14.29 0.08 1.27
C GLU A 376 -15.30 0.37 2.38
N ILE A 377 -15.53 1.67 2.66
CA ILE A 377 -16.22 2.12 3.88
C ILE A 377 -17.73 2.34 3.70
N SER A 378 -18.22 2.21 2.48
CA SER A 378 -19.63 2.43 2.18
C SER A 378 -20.00 1.81 0.85
N GLY A 379 -21.08 1.05 0.78
CA GLY A 379 -21.64 0.54 -0.46
C GLY A 379 -22.14 1.65 -1.41
N THR A 380 -22.31 2.88 -0.90
CA THR A 380 -22.68 4.07 -1.70
C THR A 380 -21.48 5.01 -1.84
N LYS A 381 -21.05 5.30 -3.06
CA LYS A 381 -19.86 6.12 -3.35
C LYS A 381 -20.04 7.58 -2.92
N LEU A 382 -20.96 8.30 -3.51
CA LEU A 382 -21.36 9.63 -3.05
C LEU A 382 -22.47 9.48 -1.99
N LEU A 383 -22.05 9.30 -0.74
CA LEU A 383 -22.95 8.99 0.39
C LEU A 383 -23.89 10.18 0.64
N PRO A 384 -25.22 9.96 0.76
CA PRO A 384 -26.13 11.00 1.23
C PRO A 384 -25.66 11.53 2.59
N GLN A 385 -25.51 12.85 2.71
CA GLN A 385 -24.89 13.49 3.87
C GLN A 385 -25.56 13.14 5.20
N ALA A 386 -26.87 12.88 5.23
CA ALA A 386 -27.59 12.45 6.42
C ALA A 386 -27.09 11.11 7.02
N GLN A 387 -26.35 10.31 6.24
CA GLN A 387 -25.77 9.04 6.69
C GLN A 387 -24.35 9.19 7.25
N LEU A 388 -23.68 10.32 7.03
CA LEU A 388 -22.32 10.57 7.52
C LEU A 388 -22.18 10.39 9.06
N PRO A 389 -23.11 10.90 9.90
CA PRO A 389 -23.04 10.69 11.34
C PRO A 389 -23.12 9.23 11.77
N ALA A 390 -23.91 8.41 11.05
CA ALA A 390 -24.01 6.97 11.31
C ALA A 390 -22.68 6.27 10.98
N HIS A 391 -22.10 6.52 9.78
CA HIS A 391 -20.82 5.94 9.36
C HIS A 391 -19.66 6.35 10.30
N TRP A 392 -19.69 7.57 10.83
CA TRP A 392 -18.77 7.97 11.90
C TRP A 392 -18.92 7.09 13.14
N THR A 393 -20.14 6.91 13.63
CA THR A 393 -20.42 6.08 14.80
C THR A 393 -19.94 4.64 14.62
N TYR A 394 -20.15 4.06 13.43
CA TYR A 394 -19.72 2.71 13.10
C TYR A 394 -18.20 2.56 13.14
N ASN A 395 -17.44 3.53 12.62
CA ASN A 395 -16.03 3.37 12.32
C ASN A 395 -15.08 4.02 13.35
N PHE A 396 -15.52 5.01 14.12
CA PHE A 396 -14.61 5.82 14.94
C PHE A 396 -13.73 4.99 15.89
N LYS A 397 -14.30 3.99 16.57
CA LYS A 397 -13.53 3.13 17.48
C LYS A 397 -12.51 2.27 16.72
N SER A 398 -12.87 1.80 15.54
CA SER A 398 -11.98 1.03 14.67
C SER A 398 -10.87 1.90 14.10
N PHE A 399 -11.11 3.18 13.80
CA PHE A 399 -10.04 4.12 13.43
C PHE A 399 -8.98 4.24 14.53
N LEU A 400 -9.39 4.41 15.79
CA LEU A 400 -8.44 4.50 16.90
C LEU A 400 -7.71 3.18 17.15
N MET A 401 -8.40 2.04 17.04
CA MET A 401 -7.82 0.71 17.18
C MET A 401 -6.77 0.45 16.10
N TYR A 402 -7.08 0.76 14.84
CA TYR A 402 -6.16 0.56 13.73
C TYR A 402 -4.90 1.44 13.84
N MET A 403 -5.04 2.72 14.23
CA MET A 403 -3.89 3.57 14.52
C MET A 403 -3.01 3.00 15.63
N LYS A 404 -3.62 2.47 16.70
CA LYS A 404 -2.91 1.87 17.83
C LYS A 404 -2.04 0.68 17.41
N GLU A 405 -2.41 -0.03 16.33
CA GLU A 405 -1.62 -1.15 15.82
C GLU A 405 -0.19 -0.75 15.44
N SER A 406 0.03 0.49 14.96
CA SER A 406 1.37 0.99 14.66
C SER A 406 2.31 1.06 15.88
N LEU A 407 1.77 0.96 17.09
CA LEU A 407 2.51 0.95 18.35
C LEU A 407 2.89 -0.46 18.83
N ASN A 408 2.37 -1.53 18.19
CA ASN A 408 2.55 -2.92 18.59
C ASN A 408 3.71 -3.60 17.84
N GLY A 409 4.13 -4.79 18.31
CA GLY A 409 5.13 -5.63 17.66
C GLY A 409 6.55 -5.41 18.16
N ILE A 410 7.53 -5.34 17.25
CA ILE A 410 8.96 -5.16 17.60
C ILE A 410 9.40 -3.78 17.11
N LYS A 411 9.90 -2.95 18.01
CA LYS A 411 10.37 -1.60 17.72
C LYS A 411 11.73 -1.34 18.32
N GLY A 412 12.41 -0.30 17.86
CA GLY A 412 13.70 0.10 18.40
C GLY A 412 14.43 1.04 17.47
N THR A 413 15.75 1.13 17.63
CA THR A 413 16.60 1.96 16.77
C THR A 413 17.70 1.14 16.13
N VAL A 414 18.08 1.51 14.89
CA VAL A 414 19.27 1.00 14.21
C VAL A 414 20.29 2.12 14.11
N ARG A 415 21.49 1.90 14.64
CA ARG A 415 22.54 2.91 14.74
C ARG A 415 23.90 2.38 14.32
N ASP A 416 24.76 3.28 13.87
CA ASP A 416 26.18 3.02 13.68
C ASP A 416 26.85 2.66 15.03
N SER A 417 27.66 1.60 15.07
CA SER A 417 28.29 1.12 16.29
C SER A 417 29.42 2.03 16.79
N LEU A 418 30.04 2.83 15.91
CA LEU A 418 31.16 3.71 16.23
C LEU A 418 30.68 5.14 16.54
N THR A 419 29.88 5.71 15.67
CA THR A 419 29.45 7.11 15.76
C THR A 419 28.13 7.30 16.50
N ASN A 420 27.37 6.22 16.70
CA ASN A 420 26.01 6.22 17.21
C ASN A 420 24.99 6.99 16.32
N ALA A 421 25.37 7.32 15.08
CA ALA A 421 24.48 7.96 14.12
C ALA A 421 23.30 7.04 13.75
N PRO A 422 22.10 7.58 13.50
CA PRO A 422 20.96 6.81 13.03
C PRO A 422 21.21 6.26 11.63
N LEU A 423 20.68 5.07 11.35
CA LEU A 423 20.83 4.40 10.06
C LEU A 423 19.47 4.12 9.42
N LYS A 424 19.35 4.37 8.10
CA LYS A 424 18.27 3.81 7.28
C LYS A 424 18.64 2.37 6.93
N ALA A 425 18.12 1.44 7.70
CA ALA A 425 18.36 0.01 7.54
C ALA A 425 17.10 -0.73 7.11
N LYS A 426 17.24 -1.78 6.31
CA LYS A 426 16.16 -2.75 6.10
C LYS A 426 16.15 -3.75 7.25
N VAL A 427 14.96 -4.06 7.74
CA VAL A 427 14.72 -5.02 8.83
C VAL A 427 13.83 -6.12 8.29
N TYR A 428 14.32 -7.34 8.26
CA TYR A 428 13.66 -8.53 7.73
C TYR A 428 13.31 -9.50 8.86
N VAL A 429 12.22 -10.23 8.70
CA VAL A 429 11.95 -11.44 9.49
C VAL A 429 12.62 -12.62 8.78
N VAL A 430 13.51 -13.31 9.48
CA VAL A 430 14.26 -14.45 8.92
C VAL A 430 13.34 -15.65 8.74
N GLY A 431 13.47 -16.35 7.61
CA GLY A 431 12.69 -17.57 7.32
C GLY A 431 11.38 -17.34 6.62
N VAL A 432 11.05 -16.09 6.28
CA VAL A 432 9.90 -15.74 5.41
C VAL A 432 10.40 -15.06 4.13
N ALA A 433 9.52 -14.87 3.14
CA ALA A 433 9.90 -14.30 1.86
C ALA A 433 10.48 -12.88 2.00
N ASP A 434 11.42 -12.51 1.12
CA ASP A 434 12.20 -11.25 1.17
C ASP A 434 11.35 -9.97 1.08
N THR A 435 10.09 -10.06 0.65
CA THR A 435 9.16 -8.93 0.59
C THR A 435 8.56 -8.50 1.94
N ASN A 436 9.02 -9.10 3.05
CA ASN A 436 8.54 -8.80 4.40
C ASN A 436 9.25 -7.63 5.10
N TRP A 437 10.23 -6.99 4.46
CA TRP A 437 11.07 -5.97 5.07
C TRP A 437 10.31 -4.67 5.38
N ILE A 438 10.87 -3.92 6.33
CA ILE A 438 10.54 -2.52 6.62
C ILE A 438 11.83 -1.70 6.67
N TYR A 439 11.72 -0.36 6.64
CA TYR A 439 12.86 0.52 6.87
C TYR A 439 12.87 1.08 8.30
N SER A 440 14.08 1.31 8.84
CA SER A 440 14.26 2.28 9.92
C SER A 440 14.32 3.71 9.35
N ASP A 441 13.91 4.69 10.15
CA ASP A 441 13.92 6.12 9.79
C ASP A 441 15.37 6.65 9.72
N SER A 442 15.68 7.43 8.69
CA SER A 442 17.04 7.96 8.47
C SER A 442 17.44 9.06 9.46
N ILE A 443 16.48 9.72 10.11
CA ILE A 443 16.71 10.85 11.01
C ILE A 443 16.85 10.37 12.46
N CYS A 444 15.96 9.48 12.90
CA CYS A 444 15.94 8.97 14.27
C CYS A 444 16.50 7.55 14.39
N GLY A 445 16.59 6.81 13.30
CA GLY A 445 16.99 5.39 13.27
C GLY A 445 15.90 4.44 13.76
N ASP A 446 14.73 4.94 14.12
CA ASP A 446 13.65 4.12 14.66
C ASP A 446 12.99 3.24 13.60
N TYR A 447 12.58 2.04 14.02
CA TYR A 447 11.82 1.10 13.21
C TYR A 447 10.65 0.53 14.03
N HIS A 448 9.58 0.15 13.32
CA HIS A 448 8.35 -0.37 13.91
C HIS A 448 7.86 -1.55 13.07
N ARG A 449 8.12 -2.76 13.54
CA ARG A 449 7.74 -4.01 12.88
C ARG A 449 6.50 -4.59 13.54
N MET A 450 5.33 -4.25 13.03
CA MET A 450 4.07 -4.88 13.44
C MET A 450 4.10 -6.36 13.04
N ILE A 451 3.75 -7.24 13.98
CA ILE A 451 3.80 -8.69 13.78
C ILE A 451 2.92 -9.37 14.85
N ASN A 452 2.37 -10.53 14.54
CA ASN A 452 1.62 -11.34 15.51
C ASN A 452 2.51 -11.80 16.68
N ALA A 453 1.88 -12.22 17.78
CA ALA A 453 2.61 -12.90 18.85
C ALA A 453 3.36 -14.12 18.32
N GLY A 454 4.60 -14.31 18.78
CA GLY A 454 5.48 -15.39 18.35
C GLY A 454 6.94 -15.12 18.66
N THR A 455 7.81 -16.08 18.37
CA THR A 455 9.26 -15.93 18.52
C THR A 455 9.92 -15.83 17.15
N TYR A 456 10.70 -14.77 16.95
CA TYR A 456 11.25 -14.37 15.66
C TYR A 456 12.77 -14.19 15.70
N SER A 457 13.36 -14.21 14.53
CA SER A 457 14.72 -13.72 14.28
C SER A 457 14.63 -12.57 13.28
N LEU A 458 15.30 -11.45 13.56
CA LEU A 458 15.34 -10.29 12.67
C LEU A 458 16.74 -10.10 12.10
N LEU A 459 16.81 -9.87 10.79
CA LEU A 459 18.02 -9.49 10.07
C LEU A 459 17.99 -7.99 9.78
N PHE A 460 19.04 -7.29 10.17
CA PHE A 460 19.25 -5.86 9.94
C PHE A 460 20.34 -5.65 8.90
N THR A 461 20.04 -4.88 7.84
CA THR A 461 21.01 -4.59 6.78
C THR A 461 20.99 -3.10 6.42
N ALA A 462 22.16 -2.51 6.21
CA ALA A 462 22.31 -1.16 5.70
C ALA A 462 23.48 -1.09 4.69
N PRO A 463 23.45 -0.22 3.68
CA PRO A 463 24.59 0.00 2.79
C PRO A 463 25.84 0.36 3.55
N ASN A 464 26.97 -0.26 3.23
CA ASN A 464 28.28 -0.06 3.89
C ASN A 464 28.35 -0.51 5.35
N TYR A 465 27.43 -1.40 5.79
CA TYR A 465 27.48 -2.02 7.12
C TYR A 465 27.44 -3.53 7.02
N PHE A 466 28.04 -4.21 8.02
CA PHE A 466 27.87 -5.65 8.16
C PHE A 466 26.44 -5.96 8.60
N PRO A 467 25.77 -6.94 7.97
CA PRO A 467 24.45 -7.36 8.39
C PRO A 467 24.49 -7.97 9.80
N LYS A 468 23.42 -7.80 10.56
CA LYS A 468 23.30 -8.37 11.90
C LYS A 468 21.97 -9.08 12.08
N THR A 469 22.04 -10.34 12.50
CA THR A 469 20.86 -11.12 12.90
C THR A 469 20.73 -11.14 14.43
N VAL A 470 19.51 -10.91 14.91
CA VAL A 470 19.13 -11.09 16.31
C VAL A 470 18.06 -12.16 16.38
N THR A 471 18.26 -13.17 17.23
CA THR A 471 17.39 -14.35 17.35
C THR A 471 16.66 -14.38 18.69
N GLY A 472 15.58 -15.17 18.77
CA GLY A 472 14.86 -15.40 20.03
C GLY A 472 14.04 -14.21 20.52
N ILE A 473 13.57 -13.33 19.62
CA ILE A 473 12.77 -12.16 19.96
C ILE A 473 11.32 -12.61 20.10
N THR A 474 10.75 -12.51 21.30
CA THR A 474 9.36 -12.91 21.57
C THR A 474 8.45 -11.71 21.53
N ALA A 475 7.66 -11.57 20.45
CA ALA A 475 6.58 -10.60 20.33
C ALA A 475 5.31 -11.10 21.03
N VAL A 476 4.54 -10.17 21.57
CA VAL A 476 3.23 -10.42 22.19
C VAL A 476 2.16 -9.53 21.58
N ASN A 477 0.89 -9.95 21.67
CA ASN A 477 -0.21 -9.16 21.13
C ASN A 477 -0.40 -7.88 21.97
N ASP A 478 -0.88 -6.83 21.31
CA ASP A 478 -1.26 -5.54 21.93
C ASP A 478 -0.15 -4.81 22.71
N ALA A 479 1.12 -5.18 22.47
CA ALA A 479 2.28 -4.55 23.09
C ALA A 479 3.46 -4.47 22.11
N ALA A 480 4.45 -3.65 22.45
CA ALA A 480 5.70 -3.56 21.71
C ALA A 480 6.88 -4.09 22.54
N ILE A 481 7.75 -4.83 21.89
CA ILE A 481 9.06 -5.24 22.43
C ILE A 481 10.13 -4.30 21.88
N GLU A 482 10.96 -3.74 22.76
CA GLU A 482 12.04 -2.84 22.35
C GLU A 482 13.30 -3.62 22.04
N LEU A 483 13.87 -3.39 20.84
CA LEU A 483 15.12 -4.01 20.39
C LEU A 483 15.97 -2.96 19.67
N ASN A 484 16.96 -2.41 20.38
CA ASN A 484 17.93 -1.47 19.82
C ASN A 484 19.12 -2.21 19.23
N VAL A 485 19.51 -1.89 18.00
CA VAL A 485 20.55 -2.59 17.25
C VAL A 485 21.64 -1.61 16.82
N LYS A 486 22.89 -2.04 16.97
CA LYS A 486 24.04 -1.34 16.40
C LYS A 486 24.64 -2.19 15.28
N LEU A 487 24.87 -1.55 14.10
CA LEU A 487 25.56 -2.16 12.96
C LEU A 487 26.99 -1.64 12.90
N ARG A 488 27.92 -2.55 12.62
CA ARG A 488 29.33 -2.22 12.42
C ARG A 488 29.53 -1.73 10.98
N PRO A 489 30.12 -0.53 10.77
CA PRO A 489 30.43 -0.06 9.42
C PRO A 489 31.49 -0.95 8.77
N ARG A 490 31.41 -1.09 7.45
CA ARG A 490 32.48 -1.64 6.63
C ARG A 490 33.49 -0.53 6.41
N VAL A 491 34.63 -0.61 7.06
CA VAL A 491 35.67 0.41 6.92
C VAL A 491 36.27 0.28 5.51
N THR A 492 35.98 1.23 4.62
CA THR A 492 36.81 1.43 3.43
C THR A 492 38.08 2.16 3.91
N SER A 493 39.23 1.53 3.74
CA SER A 493 40.53 2.01 4.24
C SER A 493 40.88 3.38 3.68
N THR A 494 40.60 4.43 4.48
CA THR A 494 41.20 5.77 4.34
C THR A 494 41.52 6.39 5.71
N SER A 495 41.61 5.62 6.79
CA SER A 495 42.19 6.06 8.06
C SER A 495 42.84 4.89 8.79
N ASN A 496 44.04 5.11 9.28
CA ASN A 496 44.90 4.17 10.00
C ASN A 496 44.35 3.83 11.39
N GLU A 497 43.23 3.09 11.51
CA GLU A 497 42.89 2.34 12.69
C GLU A 497 42.80 0.85 12.31
N VAL A 498 43.86 0.13 12.57
CA VAL A 498 43.95 -1.33 12.42
C VAL A 498 43.05 -1.95 13.50
N THR A 499 41.83 -2.31 13.15
CA THR A 499 41.07 -3.29 13.92
C THR A 499 41.76 -4.64 13.70
N GLU A 500 42.38 -5.19 14.74
CA GLU A 500 43.05 -6.47 14.69
C GLU A 500 42.05 -7.57 14.28
N VAL A 501 42.16 -8.05 13.05
CA VAL A 501 41.35 -9.17 12.54
C VAL A 501 41.97 -10.46 13.05
N THR A 502 41.29 -11.08 13.98
CA THR A 502 41.81 -12.29 14.66
C THR A 502 41.62 -13.59 13.89
N ASN A 503 40.73 -13.63 12.88
CA ASN A 503 40.39 -14.82 12.11
C ASN A 503 40.25 -14.53 10.61
N PHE A 504 40.48 -15.52 9.75
CA PHE A 504 40.04 -15.51 8.37
C PHE A 504 38.54 -15.78 8.29
N ASN A 505 37.78 -14.99 7.54
CA ASN A 505 36.35 -15.20 7.27
C ASN A 505 36.03 -14.90 5.82
N LEU A 506 35.11 -15.67 5.21
CA LEU A 506 34.40 -15.31 4.00
C LEU A 506 32.95 -15.04 4.37
N TYR A 507 32.41 -13.87 4.01
CA TYR A 507 31.03 -13.52 4.32
C TYR A 507 30.09 -13.85 3.16
N GLN A 508 28.80 -14.00 3.46
CA GLN A 508 27.78 -14.13 2.43
C GLN A 508 27.73 -12.85 1.61
N ASN A 509 27.72 -13.01 0.27
CA ASN A 509 27.58 -11.85 -0.63
C ASN A 509 26.27 -11.09 -0.39
N TYR A 510 26.30 -9.79 -0.60
CA TYR A 510 25.11 -8.97 -0.44
C TYR A 510 25.04 -7.89 -1.54
N PRO A 511 23.81 -7.70 -2.13
CA PRO A 511 22.60 -8.51 -1.93
C PRO A 511 22.75 -9.97 -2.42
N ASN A 512 21.91 -10.87 -1.87
CA ASN A 512 21.75 -12.24 -2.35
C ASN A 512 20.30 -12.70 -2.06
N PRO A 513 19.44 -12.93 -3.04
CA PRO A 513 19.70 -12.79 -4.50
C PRO A 513 20.11 -11.37 -4.91
N PHE A 514 20.77 -11.24 -6.07
CA PHE A 514 21.29 -9.95 -6.56
C PHE A 514 20.97 -9.69 -8.03
N ASN A 515 20.96 -8.39 -8.43
CA ASN A 515 20.71 -7.93 -9.81
C ASN A 515 21.31 -6.52 -10.04
N PRO A 516 22.21 -6.28 -10.98
CA PRO A 516 23.15 -7.27 -11.50
C PRO A 516 24.42 -7.32 -10.64
N VAL A 517 24.49 -6.57 -9.54
CA VAL A 517 25.70 -6.31 -8.75
C VAL A 517 25.57 -6.86 -7.33
N THR A 518 26.66 -7.45 -6.84
CA THR A 518 26.77 -7.90 -5.45
C THR A 518 28.17 -7.64 -4.92
N ASN A 519 28.30 -7.46 -3.57
CA ASN A 519 29.58 -7.37 -2.90
C ASN A 519 29.91 -8.67 -2.20
N ILE A 520 31.18 -9.07 -2.26
CA ILE A 520 31.77 -10.22 -1.58
C ILE A 520 32.81 -9.69 -0.60
N ASP A 521 32.61 -9.95 0.68
CA ASP A 521 33.45 -9.48 1.76
C ASP A 521 34.19 -10.64 2.40
N PHE A 522 35.42 -10.38 2.88
CA PHE A 522 36.22 -11.34 3.63
C PHE A 522 37.23 -10.64 4.55
N ASP A 523 37.62 -11.34 5.59
CA ASP A 523 38.64 -10.91 6.54
C ASP A 523 39.93 -11.72 6.38
N LEU A 524 41.10 -11.07 6.49
CA LEU A 524 42.41 -11.67 6.51
C LEU A 524 43.06 -11.37 7.86
N LYS A 525 43.42 -12.41 8.63
CA LYS A 525 44.13 -12.25 9.93
C LYS A 525 45.60 -11.92 9.78
N GLU A 526 46.17 -12.07 8.57
CA GLU A 526 47.57 -11.83 8.25
C GLU A 526 47.75 -11.57 6.75
N ASN A 527 48.83 -10.91 6.38
CA ASN A 527 49.15 -10.64 4.97
C ASN A 527 49.23 -11.93 4.17
N SER A 528 48.38 -12.14 3.20
CA SER A 528 48.23 -13.39 2.48
C SER A 528 48.14 -13.18 0.97
N PHE A 529 48.61 -14.18 0.21
CA PHE A 529 48.25 -14.26 -1.21
C PHE A 529 46.84 -14.80 -1.33
N VAL A 530 45.94 -13.99 -1.92
CA VAL A 530 44.51 -14.27 -1.97
C VAL A 530 44.09 -14.55 -3.41
N THR A 531 43.32 -15.62 -3.59
CA THR A 531 42.52 -15.82 -4.81
C THR A 531 41.03 -15.79 -4.42
N LEU A 532 40.24 -14.94 -5.09
CA LEU A 532 38.79 -14.93 -4.99
C LEU A 532 38.23 -15.16 -6.39
N LYS A 533 37.57 -16.29 -6.59
CA LYS A 533 37.08 -16.75 -7.89
C LYS A 533 35.59 -17.08 -7.84
N ILE A 534 34.92 -16.87 -8.97
CA ILE A 534 33.50 -17.16 -9.16
C ILE A 534 33.35 -18.33 -10.11
N TYR A 535 32.44 -19.24 -9.79
CA TYR A 535 32.13 -20.45 -10.54
C TYR A 535 30.63 -20.51 -10.85
N ASP A 536 30.26 -21.07 -11.99
CA ASP A 536 28.88 -21.40 -12.31
C ASP A 536 28.42 -22.69 -11.59
N ALA A 537 27.16 -23.08 -11.81
CA ALA A 537 26.57 -24.27 -11.20
C ALA A 537 27.26 -25.59 -11.60
N THR A 538 28.03 -25.60 -12.70
CA THR A 538 28.79 -26.78 -13.17
C THR A 538 30.20 -26.85 -12.57
N GLY A 539 30.60 -25.83 -11.79
CA GLY A 539 31.95 -25.72 -11.23
C GLY A 539 32.99 -25.11 -12.18
N LYS A 540 32.54 -24.57 -13.33
CA LYS A 540 33.41 -23.86 -14.25
C LYS A 540 33.70 -22.45 -13.72
N GLU A 541 34.98 -22.06 -13.68
CA GLU A 541 35.36 -20.69 -13.34
C GLU A 541 34.85 -19.70 -14.41
N VAL A 542 34.12 -18.68 -13.94
CA VAL A 542 33.55 -17.63 -14.81
C VAL A 542 34.22 -16.28 -14.61
N LYS A 543 34.80 -16.03 -13.42
CA LYS A 543 35.51 -14.78 -13.12
C LYS A 543 36.51 -14.97 -11.99
N THR A 544 37.68 -14.36 -12.10
CA THR A 544 38.58 -14.11 -10.98
C THR A 544 38.43 -12.66 -10.57
N LEU A 545 38.09 -12.41 -9.29
CA LEU A 545 37.96 -11.08 -8.70
C LEU A 545 39.26 -10.62 -8.07
N VAL A 546 39.97 -11.54 -7.39
CA VAL A 546 41.25 -11.28 -6.75
C VAL A 546 42.24 -12.38 -7.09
N ASN A 547 43.49 -12.01 -7.38
CA ASN A 547 44.62 -12.92 -7.53
C ASN A 547 45.92 -12.15 -7.23
N SER A 548 46.07 -11.75 -5.96
CA SER A 548 47.20 -10.91 -5.52
C SER A 548 47.47 -11.04 -4.02
N ARG A 549 48.60 -10.49 -3.59
CA ARG A 549 48.91 -10.35 -2.17
C ARG A 549 48.11 -9.19 -1.59
N LEU A 550 47.38 -9.45 -0.50
CA LEU A 550 46.61 -8.45 0.24
C LEU A 550 47.13 -8.38 1.69
N ASN A 551 47.02 -7.21 2.28
CA ASN A 551 47.38 -7.00 3.69
C ASN A 551 46.33 -7.63 4.60
N GLU A 552 46.70 -7.84 5.87
CA GLU A 552 45.74 -8.16 6.92
C GLU A 552 44.64 -7.13 7.01
N GLY A 553 43.43 -7.52 7.44
CA GLY A 553 42.29 -6.65 7.58
C GLY A 553 41.08 -7.11 6.78
N GLN A 554 40.12 -6.22 6.62
CA GLN A 554 38.86 -6.47 5.92
C GLN A 554 38.95 -6.05 4.45
N HIS A 555 38.39 -6.87 3.55
CA HIS A 555 38.38 -6.65 2.13
C HIS A 555 36.97 -6.80 1.56
N SER A 556 36.63 -5.97 0.56
CA SER A 556 35.36 -6.00 -0.16
C SER A 556 35.60 -5.92 -1.67
N TYR A 557 34.96 -6.81 -2.42
CA TYR A 557 35.05 -6.85 -3.87
C TYR A 557 33.67 -6.92 -4.50
N ASN A 558 33.48 -6.09 -5.51
CA ASN A 558 32.23 -6.00 -6.25
C ASN A 558 32.25 -6.94 -7.45
N TRP A 559 31.16 -7.69 -7.65
CA TRP A 559 30.92 -8.46 -8.86
C TRP A 559 29.70 -7.95 -9.60
N ASN A 560 29.89 -7.50 -10.83
CA ASN A 560 28.81 -7.18 -11.76
C ASN A 560 28.58 -8.37 -12.69
N ALA A 561 27.41 -8.99 -12.61
CA ALA A 561 27.00 -10.17 -13.37
C ALA A 561 26.15 -9.83 -14.60
N GLU A 562 26.10 -8.58 -15.06
CA GLU A 562 25.25 -8.11 -16.16
C GLU A 562 25.36 -8.97 -17.42
N ASN A 563 26.59 -9.43 -17.74
CA ASN A 563 26.90 -10.25 -18.92
C ASN A 563 26.78 -11.77 -18.67
N PHE A 564 26.23 -12.19 -17.54
CA PHE A 564 26.05 -13.60 -17.19
C PHE A 564 24.55 -13.96 -17.17
N SER A 565 24.22 -15.25 -17.25
CA SER A 565 22.85 -15.74 -17.18
C SER A 565 22.33 -15.78 -15.73
N SER A 566 21.03 -15.56 -15.52
CA SER A 566 20.40 -15.81 -14.22
C SER A 566 20.65 -17.25 -13.77
N GLY A 567 20.93 -17.45 -12.48
CA GLY A 567 21.23 -18.79 -11.97
C GLY A 567 22.06 -18.80 -10.69
N VAL A 568 22.39 -20.00 -10.25
CA VAL A 568 23.22 -20.23 -9.08
C VAL A 568 24.69 -20.11 -9.46
N TYR A 569 25.44 -19.36 -8.66
CA TYR A 569 26.90 -19.22 -8.73
C TYR A 569 27.52 -19.52 -7.37
N PHE A 570 28.80 -19.86 -7.39
CA PHE A 570 29.60 -20.05 -6.20
C PHE A 570 30.80 -19.12 -6.26
N TYR A 571 31.23 -18.63 -5.11
CA TYR A 571 32.50 -17.92 -5.00
C TYR A 571 33.38 -18.59 -3.94
N LYS A 572 34.65 -18.74 -4.26
CA LYS A 572 35.64 -19.40 -3.43
C LYS A 572 36.79 -18.46 -3.17
N ILE A 573 37.17 -18.33 -1.88
CA ILE A 573 38.39 -17.70 -1.45
C ILE A 573 39.43 -18.74 -1.12
N THR A 574 40.71 -18.42 -1.37
CA THR A 574 41.87 -19.12 -0.83
C THR A 574 42.86 -18.06 -0.35
N ALA A 575 43.31 -18.15 0.89
CA ALA A 575 44.27 -17.24 1.51
C ALA A 575 45.22 -18.04 2.42
N GLY A 576 46.42 -18.33 1.95
CA GLY A 576 47.36 -19.26 2.64
C GLY A 576 46.74 -20.65 2.80
N SER A 577 46.60 -21.11 4.04
CA SER A 577 45.94 -22.39 4.37
C SER A 577 44.42 -22.28 4.49
N PHE A 578 43.85 -21.06 4.53
CA PHE A 578 42.41 -20.84 4.58
C PHE A 578 41.75 -21.01 3.23
N SER A 579 40.63 -21.73 3.20
CA SER A 579 39.75 -21.79 2.01
C SER A 579 38.31 -21.93 2.43
N ASP A 580 37.44 -21.12 1.84
CA ASP A 580 35.99 -21.18 2.05
C ASP A 580 35.24 -20.94 0.74
N ILE A 581 34.01 -21.46 0.65
CA ILE A 581 33.15 -21.35 -0.53
C ILE A 581 31.72 -21.02 -0.10
N LYS A 582 31.08 -20.10 -0.83
CA LYS A 582 29.67 -19.75 -0.59
C LYS A 582 28.87 -19.72 -1.89
N LYS A 583 27.56 -19.89 -1.75
CA LYS A 583 26.60 -19.89 -2.84
C LYS A 583 25.95 -18.51 -2.95
N MET A 584 25.66 -18.07 -4.18
CA MET A 584 24.88 -16.87 -4.48
C MET A 584 23.89 -17.11 -5.63
N LEU A 585 22.83 -16.35 -5.65
CA LEU A 585 21.78 -16.43 -6.66
C LEU A 585 21.68 -15.10 -7.43
N PHE A 586 21.95 -15.17 -8.75
CA PHE A 586 21.78 -14.05 -9.66
C PHE A 586 20.42 -14.13 -10.36
N ILE A 587 19.65 -13.05 -10.33
CA ILE A 587 18.31 -12.94 -10.94
C ILE A 587 18.32 -11.65 -11.79
N LYS A 588 18.13 -11.79 -13.12
CA LYS A 588 17.90 -10.65 -14.02
C LYS A 588 16.49 -10.14 -13.91
#